data_1d3af6bb5c00c628d56649df295479fb
#
_entry.id   1d3af6bb5c00c628d56649df295479fb
#
_cell.length_a   1.000
_cell.length_b   1.000
_cell.length_c   1.000
_cell.angle_alpha   90.00
_cell.angle_beta   90.00
_cell.angle_gamma   90.00
#
_symmetry.space_group_name_H-M   'P 1'
#
loop_
_entity.id
_entity.type
_entity.pdbx_description
1 polymer ?
#
loop_
_entity_poly.entity_id
_entity_poly.type
_entity_poly.pdbx_seq_one_letter_code
_entity_poly.pdbx_strand_id
1 'polypeptide(L)'
;MRSIAPSSVWVICPAFNEATTLPRVLKELRDAEYKVVLVDDGSSDHTPRIAAATAAAVISHPINLGQGAALKTGIAYALSQGAQFLVTFDADGQHRISDIACLLEALEGADFALGSRFLQGSQQMPLIRRHLLRAATLFTIATTGLCLTDSHNGLRAFTRRGATALSLRQNRMAHASEILADIARSGLRHVEVPVTIEYTRYSMQKGQRTADFIMILLDLFAQRLYR
;
A
#
# COMPACT_ATOMS: atom_id res chain seq x y z
N MET A 1 10.59 -22.84 -11.98
CA MET A 1 10.03 -21.53 -11.65
C MET A 1 11.19 -20.55 -11.53
N ARG A 2 11.16 -19.43 -12.25
CA ARG A 2 12.21 -18.40 -12.10
C ARG A 2 11.74 -17.43 -11.02
N SER A 3 12.35 -17.47 -9.84
CA SER A 3 12.04 -16.49 -8.80
C SER A 3 12.31 -15.06 -9.33
N ILE A 4 11.40 -14.14 -9.05
CA ILE A 4 11.57 -12.73 -9.40
C ILE A 4 12.74 -12.18 -8.57
N ALA A 5 13.81 -11.74 -9.24
CA ALA A 5 14.97 -11.19 -8.56
C ALA A 5 14.60 -9.87 -7.84
N PRO A 6 14.94 -9.68 -6.55
CA PRO A 6 14.62 -8.46 -5.80
C PRO A 6 15.09 -7.18 -6.51
N SER A 7 16.28 -7.20 -7.13
CA SER A 7 16.84 -6.07 -7.87
C SER A 7 16.04 -5.65 -9.12
N SER A 8 15.07 -6.47 -9.56
CA SER A 8 14.13 -6.12 -10.64
C SER A 8 12.82 -5.51 -10.14
N VAL A 9 12.60 -5.50 -8.83
CA VAL A 9 11.36 -5.03 -8.18
C VAL A 9 11.51 -3.60 -7.71
N TRP A 10 10.50 -2.79 -7.99
CA TRP A 10 10.39 -1.43 -7.48
C TRP A 10 9.41 -1.37 -6.31
N VAL A 11 9.92 -0.95 -5.14
CA VAL A 11 9.10 -0.72 -3.95
C VAL A 11 8.75 0.76 -3.88
N ILE A 12 7.47 1.05 -3.95
CA ILE A 12 6.91 2.39 -3.83
C ILE A 12 6.58 2.64 -2.35
N CYS A 13 7.29 3.60 -1.75
CA CYS A 13 7.19 3.92 -0.34
C CYS A 13 6.68 5.36 -0.16
N PRO A 14 5.36 5.59 0.01
CA PRO A 14 4.83 6.89 0.38
C PRO A 14 5.21 7.21 1.83
N ALA A 15 5.67 8.44 2.10
CA ALA A 15 6.05 8.88 3.43
C ALA A 15 5.52 10.29 3.74
N PHE A 16 4.98 10.47 4.94
CA PHE A 16 4.60 11.77 5.48
C PHE A 16 4.88 11.84 6.98
N ASN A 17 5.90 12.60 7.37
CA ASN A 17 6.35 12.72 8.77
C ASN A 17 6.66 11.33 9.39
N GLU A 18 7.54 10.56 8.74
CA GLU A 18 7.95 9.21 9.14
C GLU A 18 9.43 9.13 9.58
N ALA A 19 10.05 10.24 9.98
CA ALA A 19 11.46 10.30 10.34
C ALA A 19 11.90 9.24 11.37
N THR A 20 11.00 8.76 12.22
CA THR A 20 11.28 7.76 13.26
C THR A 20 11.45 6.35 12.72
N THR A 21 10.61 5.93 11.78
CA THR A 21 10.54 4.56 11.26
C THR A 21 11.32 4.38 9.97
N LEU A 22 11.37 5.42 9.17
CA LEU A 22 11.93 5.42 7.82
C LEU A 22 13.38 4.91 7.74
N PRO A 23 14.33 5.25 8.65
CA PRO A 23 15.70 4.75 8.56
C PRO A 23 15.78 3.22 8.60
N ARG A 24 14.98 2.58 9.47
CA ARG A 24 14.90 1.13 9.59
C ARG A 24 14.30 0.52 8.34
N VAL A 25 13.15 1.03 7.89
CA VAL A 25 12.44 0.53 6.72
C VAL A 25 13.31 0.59 5.47
N LEU A 26 13.95 1.73 5.19
CA LEU A 26 14.81 1.88 4.02
C LEU A 26 16.05 1.00 4.09
N LYS A 27 16.64 0.83 5.31
CA LYS A 27 17.77 -0.09 5.49
C LYS A 27 17.38 -1.52 5.15
N GLU A 28 16.28 -2.01 5.71
CA GLU A 28 15.80 -3.38 5.50
C GLU A 28 15.44 -3.64 4.01
N LEU A 29 14.79 -2.69 3.33
CA LEU A 29 14.48 -2.79 1.89
C LEU A 29 15.74 -2.85 1.03
N ARG A 30 16.75 -2.04 1.36
CA ARG A 30 18.04 -2.02 0.67
C ARG A 30 18.82 -3.31 0.91
N ASP A 31 18.85 -3.79 2.17
CA ASP A 31 19.54 -5.03 2.52
C ASP A 31 18.91 -6.25 1.82
N ALA A 32 17.63 -6.17 1.49
CA ALA A 32 16.91 -7.13 0.65
C ALA A 32 17.04 -6.86 -0.87
N GLU A 33 17.88 -5.91 -1.28
CA GLU A 33 18.21 -5.56 -2.68
C GLU A 33 17.04 -5.05 -3.53
N TYR A 34 15.95 -4.56 -2.91
CA TYR A 34 14.87 -3.91 -3.64
C TYR A 34 15.24 -2.51 -4.11
N LYS A 35 14.76 -2.12 -5.31
CA LYS A 35 14.81 -0.73 -5.77
C LYS A 35 13.71 0.07 -5.08
N VAL A 36 14.05 1.11 -4.35
CA VAL A 36 13.08 1.92 -3.61
C VAL A 36 12.89 3.26 -4.28
N VAL A 37 11.64 3.61 -4.59
CA VAL A 37 11.23 4.98 -4.83
C VAL A 37 10.42 5.47 -3.63
N LEU A 38 10.98 6.43 -2.92
CA LEU A 38 10.30 7.09 -1.81
C LEU A 38 9.62 8.35 -2.33
N VAL A 39 8.35 8.51 -2.01
CA VAL A 39 7.62 9.75 -2.29
C VAL A 39 7.32 10.44 -0.97
N ASP A 40 8.06 11.52 -0.70
CA ASP A 40 7.82 12.39 0.44
C ASP A 40 6.65 13.32 0.13
N ASP A 41 5.55 13.13 0.84
CA ASP A 41 4.30 13.86 0.60
C ASP A 41 4.24 15.18 1.40
N GLY A 42 5.29 16.00 1.27
CA GLY A 42 5.35 17.32 1.89
C GLY A 42 5.59 17.27 3.40
N SER A 43 6.49 16.41 3.87
CA SER A 43 6.82 16.30 5.30
C SER A 43 7.44 17.58 5.86
N SER A 44 7.15 17.85 7.14
CA SER A 44 7.70 18.96 7.90
C SER A 44 8.79 18.55 8.90
N ASP A 45 9.05 17.25 9.03
CA ASP A 45 10.08 16.67 9.90
C ASP A 45 11.37 16.33 9.10
N HIS A 46 12.23 15.47 9.66
CA HIS A 46 13.48 15.04 9.01
C HIS A 46 13.28 13.98 7.92
N THR A 47 12.06 13.58 7.58
CA THR A 47 11.78 12.57 6.54
C THR A 47 12.49 12.83 5.23
N PRO A 48 12.44 14.04 4.61
CA PRO A 48 13.10 14.29 3.31
C PRO A 48 14.61 14.11 3.38
N ARG A 49 15.24 14.54 4.49
CA ARG A 49 16.69 14.42 4.69
C ARG A 49 17.13 12.96 4.82
N ILE A 50 16.36 12.16 5.56
CA ILE A 50 16.64 10.72 5.72
C ILE A 50 16.47 10.00 4.37
N ALA A 51 15.40 10.32 3.65
CA ALA A 51 15.13 9.76 2.33
C ALA A 51 16.28 9.99 1.36
N ALA A 52 16.74 11.24 1.25
CA ALA A 52 17.84 11.63 0.35
C ALA A 52 19.16 10.89 0.62
N ALA A 53 19.39 10.48 1.87
CA ALA A 53 20.60 9.76 2.26
C ALA A 53 20.52 8.24 2.00
N THR A 54 19.35 7.67 1.79
CA THR A 54 19.15 6.20 1.89
C THR A 54 18.33 5.57 0.77
N ALA A 55 17.45 6.32 0.10
CA ALA A 55 16.61 5.77 -0.97
C ALA A 55 17.30 5.83 -2.34
N ALA A 56 16.95 4.90 -3.23
CA ALA A 56 17.45 4.88 -4.62
C ALA A 56 16.90 6.05 -5.44
N ALA A 57 15.64 6.43 -5.22
CA ALA A 57 15.01 7.59 -5.82
C ALA A 57 14.12 8.28 -4.79
N VAL A 58 14.16 9.61 -4.74
CA VAL A 58 13.31 10.43 -3.86
C VAL A 58 12.57 11.45 -4.71
N ILE A 59 11.24 11.49 -4.53
CA ILE A 59 10.38 12.49 -5.14
C ILE A 59 9.66 13.21 -4.00
N SER A 60 9.72 14.54 -3.98
CA SER A 60 9.05 15.32 -2.94
C SER A 60 7.90 16.13 -3.52
N HIS A 61 6.75 16.06 -2.88
CA HIS A 61 5.63 16.96 -3.15
C HIS A 61 5.84 18.27 -2.38
N PRO A 62 5.49 19.42 -2.96
CA PRO A 62 5.66 20.71 -2.29
C PRO A 62 4.73 20.91 -1.09
N ILE A 63 3.63 20.16 -1.05
CA ILE A 63 2.62 20.16 0.02
C ILE A 63 2.08 18.74 0.19
N ASN A 64 1.42 18.46 1.32
CA ASN A 64 0.74 17.18 1.52
C ASN A 64 -0.47 17.06 0.58
N LEU A 65 -0.37 16.17 -0.39
CA LEU A 65 -1.43 15.83 -1.35
C LEU A 65 -2.22 14.59 -0.93
N GLY A 66 -1.67 13.78 -0.04
CA GLY A 66 -2.24 12.53 0.47
C GLY A 66 -1.63 11.27 -0.13
N GLN A 67 -1.77 10.17 0.59
CA GLN A 67 -1.13 8.88 0.28
C GLN A 67 -1.43 8.40 -1.15
N GLY A 68 -2.66 8.57 -1.65
CA GLY A 68 -3.03 8.19 -3.00
C GLY A 68 -2.24 8.95 -4.07
N ALA A 69 -2.00 10.25 -3.87
CA ALA A 69 -1.17 11.06 -4.76
C ALA A 69 0.29 10.60 -4.73
N ALA A 70 0.84 10.30 -3.55
CA ALA A 70 2.19 9.79 -3.41
C ALA A 70 2.37 8.43 -4.09
N LEU A 71 1.42 7.50 -3.91
CA LEU A 71 1.43 6.21 -4.61
C LEU A 71 1.38 6.38 -6.12
N LYS A 72 0.49 7.25 -6.63
CA LYS A 72 0.40 7.57 -8.06
C LYS A 72 1.73 8.07 -8.62
N THR A 73 2.36 9.01 -7.92
CA THR A 73 3.66 9.58 -8.31
C THR A 73 4.74 8.50 -8.35
N GLY A 74 4.83 7.66 -7.32
CA GLY A 74 5.83 6.59 -7.24
C GLY A 74 5.61 5.49 -8.27
N ILE A 75 4.37 5.07 -8.52
CA ILE A 75 4.04 4.09 -9.56
C ILE A 75 4.38 4.64 -10.94
N ALA A 76 4.00 5.88 -11.24
CA ALA A 76 4.31 6.51 -12.53
C ALA A 76 5.83 6.59 -12.76
N TYR A 77 6.59 6.98 -11.74
CA TYR A 77 8.05 6.99 -11.80
C TYR A 77 8.62 5.58 -12.05
N ALA A 78 8.23 4.58 -11.28
CA ALA A 78 8.73 3.21 -11.45
C ALA A 78 8.42 2.66 -12.86
N LEU A 79 7.21 2.91 -13.38
CA LEU A 79 6.82 2.53 -14.74
C LEU A 79 7.67 3.24 -15.80
N SER A 80 8.01 4.51 -15.61
CA SER A 80 8.91 5.28 -16.51
C SER A 80 10.34 4.73 -16.52
N GLN A 81 10.78 4.14 -15.40
CA GLN A 81 12.08 3.46 -15.26
C GLN A 81 12.05 2.00 -15.78
N GLY A 82 10.97 1.57 -16.41
CA GLY A 82 10.86 0.25 -17.02
C GLY A 82 10.49 -0.88 -16.03
N ALA A 83 9.96 -0.55 -14.84
CA ALA A 83 9.56 -1.53 -13.85
C ALA A 83 8.65 -2.62 -14.45
N GLN A 84 8.96 -3.89 -14.15
CA GLN A 84 8.12 -5.04 -14.50
C GLN A 84 7.29 -5.50 -13.31
N PHE A 85 7.82 -5.33 -12.10
CA PHE A 85 7.15 -5.66 -10.84
C PHE A 85 7.23 -4.46 -9.90
N LEU A 86 6.11 -4.15 -9.28
CA LEU A 86 5.97 -3.03 -8.36
C LEU A 86 5.35 -3.53 -7.05
N VAL A 87 5.79 -2.97 -5.93
CA VAL A 87 5.22 -3.26 -4.60
C VAL A 87 4.91 -1.93 -3.91
N THR A 88 3.71 -1.78 -3.35
CA THR A 88 3.41 -0.67 -2.44
C THR A 88 3.74 -1.07 -1.01
N PHE A 89 4.45 -0.23 -0.26
CA PHE A 89 4.95 -0.52 1.07
C PHE A 89 4.91 0.73 1.94
N ASP A 90 4.20 0.68 3.07
CA ASP A 90 4.04 1.84 3.95
C ASP A 90 5.32 2.11 4.77
N ALA A 91 5.67 3.40 4.93
CA ALA A 91 6.88 3.84 5.65
C ALA A 91 6.78 3.75 7.18
N ASP A 92 5.60 3.39 7.73
CA ASP A 92 5.32 3.37 9.18
C ASP A 92 5.91 2.15 9.91
N GLY A 93 6.50 1.22 9.15
CA GLY A 93 7.17 0.03 9.67
C GLY A 93 6.23 -1.03 10.22
N GLN A 94 4.96 -1.07 9.80
CA GLN A 94 4.01 -2.13 10.17
C GLN A 94 4.13 -3.38 9.30
N HIS A 95 4.61 -3.27 8.08
CA HIS A 95 4.77 -4.39 7.15
C HIS A 95 6.11 -5.09 7.33
N ARG A 96 6.12 -6.41 7.19
CA ARG A 96 7.34 -7.21 7.13
C ARG A 96 7.86 -7.27 5.70
N ILE A 97 9.15 -7.01 5.53
CA ILE A 97 9.79 -7.08 4.22
C ILE A 97 9.81 -8.50 3.67
N SER A 98 9.90 -9.52 4.55
CA SER A 98 9.79 -10.92 4.16
C SER A 98 8.49 -11.27 3.41
N ASP A 99 7.40 -10.55 3.70
CA ASP A 99 6.11 -10.83 3.06
C ASP A 99 6.09 -10.40 1.58
N ILE A 100 7.03 -9.52 1.16
CA ILE A 100 7.17 -9.10 -0.24
C ILE A 100 7.46 -10.31 -1.14
N ALA A 101 8.31 -11.24 -0.71
CA ALA A 101 8.64 -12.43 -1.50
C ALA A 101 7.40 -13.27 -1.82
N CYS A 102 6.53 -13.51 -0.83
CA CYS A 102 5.28 -14.25 -1.03
C CYS A 102 4.33 -13.56 -2.01
N LEU A 103 4.26 -12.22 -1.95
CA LEU A 103 3.46 -11.43 -2.90
C LEU A 103 4.00 -11.55 -4.33
N LEU A 104 5.32 -11.50 -4.50
CA LEU A 104 5.97 -11.63 -5.80
C LEU A 104 5.78 -13.03 -6.40
N GLU A 105 5.89 -14.09 -5.59
CA GLU A 105 5.60 -15.45 -6.02
C GLU A 105 4.18 -15.60 -6.54
N ALA A 106 3.21 -14.97 -5.87
CA ALA A 106 1.81 -15.01 -6.29
C ALA A 106 1.54 -14.32 -7.63
N LEU A 107 2.43 -13.41 -8.08
CA LEU A 107 2.34 -12.76 -9.39
C LEU A 107 2.69 -13.70 -10.56
N GLU A 108 3.21 -14.89 -10.34
CA GLU A 108 3.39 -15.87 -11.43
C GLU A 108 2.06 -16.26 -12.10
N GLY A 109 0.95 -16.19 -11.36
CA GLY A 109 -0.37 -16.56 -11.86
C GLY A 109 -1.39 -15.42 -11.85
N ALA A 110 -1.00 -14.20 -11.44
CA ALA A 110 -1.89 -13.07 -11.30
C ALA A 110 -1.20 -11.76 -11.66
N ASP A 111 -1.99 -10.70 -11.94
CA ASP A 111 -1.49 -9.36 -12.19
C ASP A 111 -1.43 -8.52 -10.91
N PHE A 112 -2.20 -8.94 -9.89
CA PHE A 112 -2.29 -8.29 -8.58
C PHE A 112 -2.17 -9.33 -7.46
N ALA A 113 -1.27 -9.10 -6.52
CA ALA A 113 -1.18 -9.82 -5.26
C ALA A 113 -1.48 -8.85 -4.12
N LEU A 114 -2.53 -9.12 -3.35
CA LEU A 114 -3.06 -8.26 -2.29
C LEU A 114 -2.76 -8.88 -0.93
N GLY A 115 -2.06 -8.15 -0.07
CA GLY A 115 -1.79 -8.61 1.28
C GLY A 115 -3.08 -8.70 2.09
N SER A 116 -3.29 -9.82 2.79
CA SER A 116 -4.39 -9.96 3.74
C SER A 116 -3.89 -10.40 5.11
N ARG A 117 -4.23 -9.60 6.14
CA ARG A 117 -3.96 -9.90 7.55
C ARG A 117 -4.90 -10.94 8.13
N PHE A 118 -5.99 -11.25 7.44
CA PHE A 118 -7.02 -12.17 7.94
C PHE A 118 -6.82 -13.62 7.50
N LEU A 119 -5.98 -13.89 6.53
CA LEU A 119 -5.69 -15.24 6.04
C LEU A 119 -4.88 -16.09 7.04
N GLN A 120 -4.00 -15.48 7.85
CA GLN A 120 -3.20 -16.18 8.88
C GLN A 120 -3.76 -16.05 10.29
N GLY A 121 -4.91 -15.39 10.46
CA GLY A 121 -5.48 -15.08 11.77
C GLY A 121 -4.83 -13.85 12.42
N SER A 122 -5.59 -12.78 12.57
CA SER A 122 -5.13 -11.53 13.18
C SER A 122 -4.93 -11.70 14.68
N GLN A 123 -3.72 -11.90 15.15
CA GLN A 123 -3.46 -12.29 16.54
C GLN A 123 -3.50 -11.15 17.57
N GLN A 124 -3.54 -9.88 17.22
CA GLN A 124 -3.46 -8.78 18.22
C GLN A 124 -4.24 -7.50 17.86
N MET A 125 -5.32 -7.62 17.13
CA MET A 125 -6.12 -6.45 16.75
C MET A 125 -7.29 -6.22 17.74
N PRO A 126 -7.54 -4.97 18.19
CA PRO A 126 -8.74 -4.63 18.95
C PRO A 126 -10.02 -5.07 18.23
N LEU A 127 -10.96 -5.68 18.96
CA LEU A 127 -12.20 -6.24 18.39
C LEU A 127 -12.99 -5.21 17.57
N ILE A 128 -13.10 -3.98 18.07
CA ILE A 128 -13.79 -2.88 17.37
C ILE A 128 -13.15 -2.64 16.00
N ARG A 129 -11.82 -2.56 15.91
CA ARG A 129 -11.09 -2.36 14.65
C ARG A 129 -11.32 -3.52 13.69
N ARG A 130 -11.35 -4.75 14.21
CA ARG A 130 -11.64 -5.97 13.43
C ARG A 130 -13.02 -5.92 12.78
N HIS A 131 -14.05 -5.52 13.54
CA HIS A 131 -15.42 -5.41 13.02
C HIS A 131 -15.54 -4.28 11.97
N LEU A 132 -14.89 -3.14 12.20
CA LEU A 132 -14.87 -2.03 11.25
C LEU A 132 -14.20 -2.43 9.92
N LEU A 133 -13.05 -3.10 9.97
CA LEU A 133 -12.37 -3.58 8.77
C LEU A 133 -13.21 -4.62 8.02
N ARG A 134 -13.90 -5.52 8.72
CA ARG A 134 -14.82 -6.48 8.10
C ARG A 134 -16.01 -5.79 7.43
N ALA A 135 -16.60 -4.78 8.08
CA ALA A 135 -17.68 -4.00 7.48
C ALA A 135 -17.20 -3.28 6.21
N ALA A 136 -16.01 -2.69 6.23
CA ALA A 136 -15.40 -2.07 5.04
C ALA A 136 -15.13 -3.08 3.93
N THR A 137 -14.67 -4.29 4.27
CA THR A 137 -14.46 -5.37 3.30
C THR A 137 -15.80 -5.81 2.67
N LEU A 138 -16.84 -6.01 3.47
CA LEU A 138 -18.18 -6.34 2.97
C LEU A 138 -18.72 -5.25 2.03
N PHE A 139 -18.53 -3.98 2.38
CA PHE A 139 -18.88 -2.86 1.51
C PHE A 139 -18.10 -2.92 0.19
N THR A 140 -16.81 -3.21 0.24
CA THR A 140 -15.97 -3.36 -0.96
C THR A 140 -16.47 -4.51 -1.83
N ILE A 141 -16.77 -5.67 -1.27
CA ILE A 141 -17.34 -6.82 -1.99
C ILE A 141 -18.64 -6.42 -2.68
N ALA A 142 -19.56 -5.77 -1.95
CA ALA A 142 -20.84 -5.35 -2.49
C ALA A 142 -20.73 -4.31 -3.63
N THR A 143 -19.65 -3.50 -3.61
CA THR A 143 -19.47 -2.40 -4.59
C THR A 143 -18.61 -2.77 -5.78
N THR A 144 -17.69 -3.73 -5.62
CA THR A 144 -16.71 -4.11 -6.66
C THR A 144 -16.93 -5.53 -7.19
N GLY A 145 -17.63 -6.39 -6.45
CA GLY A 145 -17.75 -7.82 -6.75
C GLY A 145 -16.49 -8.64 -6.44
N LEU A 146 -15.42 -8.02 -5.92
CA LEU A 146 -14.20 -8.74 -5.54
C LEU A 146 -14.40 -9.48 -4.22
N CYS A 147 -14.24 -10.80 -4.23
CA CYS A 147 -14.27 -11.61 -3.02
C CYS A 147 -12.94 -11.49 -2.28
N LEU A 148 -12.84 -10.57 -1.33
CA LEU A 148 -11.65 -10.27 -0.55
C LEU A 148 -11.88 -10.55 0.93
N THR A 149 -10.79 -10.87 1.64
CA THR A 149 -10.77 -10.98 3.11
C THR A 149 -10.25 -9.70 3.78
N ASP A 150 -9.44 -8.90 3.08
CA ASP A 150 -8.88 -7.63 3.57
C ASP A 150 -8.85 -6.56 2.46
N SER A 151 -9.65 -5.51 2.59
CA SER A 151 -9.72 -4.42 1.62
C SER A 151 -8.79 -3.24 1.91
N HIS A 152 -8.20 -3.18 3.12
CA HIS A 152 -7.45 -2.02 3.61
C HIS A 152 -6.01 -2.33 3.99
N ASN A 153 -5.38 -3.30 3.33
CA ASN A 153 -3.96 -3.57 3.48
C ASN A 153 -3.17 -2.77 2.43
N GLY A 154 -2.15 -2.01 2.87
CA GLY A 154 -1.30 -1.20 2.00
C GLY A 154 -0.24 -2.01 1.25
N LEU A 155 0.11 -3.21 1.74
CA LEU A 155 1.10 -4.07 1.12
C LEU A 155 0.49 -4.84 -0.06
N ARG A 156 0.87 -4.47 -1.27
CA ARG A 156 0.36 -5.03 -2.52
C ARG A 156 1.46 -5.13 -3.54
N ALA A 157 1.42 -6.17 -4.38
CA ALA A 157 2.33 -6.29 -5.51
C ALA A 157 1.57 -6.32 -6.84
N PHE A 158 2.20 -5.79 -7.89
CA PHE A 158 1.63 -5.65 -9.22
C PHE A 158 2.62 -6.06 -10.28
N THR A 159 2.14 -6.73 -11.33
CA THR A 159 2.88 -6.76 -12.60
C THR A 159 2.84 -5.39 -13.26
N ARG A 160 3.71 -5.12 -14.23
CA ARG A 160 3.62 -3.90 -15.06
C ARG A 160 2.23 -3.72 -15.65
N ARG A 161 1.62 -4.79 -16.14
CA ARG A 161 0.26 -4.79 -16.70
C ARG A 161 -0.77 -4.38 -15.67
N GLY A 162 -0.70 -4.94 -14.45
CA GLY A 162 -1.57 -4.57 -13.34
C GLY A 162 -1.39 -3.11 -12.93
N ALA A 163 -0.16 -2.66 -12.74
CA ALA A 163 0.13 -1.27 -12.37
C ALA A 163 -0.36 -0.25 -13.41
N THR A 164 -0.27 -0.57 -14.69
CA THR A 164 -0.76 0.30 -15.79
C THR A 164 -2.29 0.39 -15.82
N ALA A 165 -3.01 -0.60 -15.29
CA ALA A 165 -4.47 -0.59 -15.21
C ALA A 165 -5.01 0.30 -14.06
N LEU A 166 -4.16 0.75 -13.13
CA LEU A 166 -4.57 1.61 -12.02
C LEU A 166 -4.70 3.07 -12.47
N SER A 167 -5.82 3.71 -12.12
CA SER A 167 -6.08 5.12 -12.47
C SER A 167 -5.58 6.09 -11.40
N LEU A 168 -5.75 5.76 -10.12
CA LEU A 168 -5.37 6.54 -8.93
C LEU A 168 -5.71 8.04 -9.05
N ARG A 169 -7.00 8.35 -9.05
CA ARG A 169 -7.51 9.72 -9.11
C ARG A 169 -7.73 10.32 -7.72
N GLN A 170 -7.93 9.45 -6.72
CA GLN A 170 -8.20 9.85 -5.34
C GLN A 170 -6.88 10.06 -4.58
N ASN A 171 -6.68 11.27 -4.11
CA ASN A 171 -5.39 11.69 -3.53
C ASN A 171 -5.20 11.20 -2.08
N ARG A 172 -6.29 11.07 -1.30
CA ARG A 172 -6.25 10.69 0.12
C ARG A 172 -6.62 9.23 0.33
N MET A 173 -7.16 8.87 1.48
CA MET A 173 -7.45 7.50 1.89
C MET A 173 -8.41 6.74 0.97
N ALA A 174 -9.25 7.43 0.20
CA ALA A 174 -10.15 6.82 -0.77
C ALA A 174 -9.43 6.06 -1.90
N HIS A 175 -8.11 6.27 -2.09
CA HIS A 175 -7.30 5.51 -3.05
C HIS A 175 -7.33 4.00 -2.79
N ALA A 176 -7.46 3.56 -1.53
CA ALA A 176 -7.49 2.14 -1.18
C ALA A 176 -8.68 1.43 -1.82
N SER A 177 -9.86 2.05 -1.78
CA SER A 177 -11.08 1.54 -2.44
C SER A 177 -11.02 1.73 -3.96
N GLU A 178 -10.40 2.82 -4.45
CA GLU A 178 -10.23 3.06 -5.87
C GLU A 178 -9.35 2.00 -6.53
N ILE A 179 -8.22 1.62 -5.91
CA ILE A 179 -7.37 0.52 -6.39
C ILE A 179 -8.21 -0.75 -6.58
N LEU A 180 -9.04 -1.12 -5.61
CA LEU A 180 -9.87 -2.32 -5.68
C LEU A 180 -10.94 -2.21 -6.78
N ALA A 181 -11.53 -1.03 -6.96
CA ALA A 181 -12.44 -0.77 -8.07
C ALA A 181 -11.74 -0.83 -9.43
N ASP A 182 -10.49 -0.37 -9.54
CA ASP A 182 -9.68 -0.48 -10.74
C ASP A 182 -9.34 -1.95 -11.06
N ILE A 183 -8.97 -2.74 -10.04
CA ILE A 183 -8.74 -4.18 -10.18
C ILE A 183 -10.01 -4.86 -10.73
N ALA A 184 -11.18 -4.59 -10.12
CA ALA A 184 -12.46 -5.16 -10.57
C ALA A 184 -12.76 -4.80 -12.02
N ARG A 185 -12.58 -3.53 -12.39
CA ARG A 185 -12.84 -3.04 -13.76
C ARG A 185 -11.86 -3.56 -14.80
N SER A 186 -10.63 -3.83 -14.41
CA SER A 186 -9.58 -4.32 -15.31
C SER A 186 -9.84 -5.73 -15.82
N GLY A 187 -10.61 -6.55 -15.09
CA GLY A 187 -10.78 -7.97 -15.36
C GLY A 187 -9.51 -8.81 -15.24
N LEU A 188 -8.40 -8.22 -14.75
CA LEU A 188 -7.14 -8.92 -14.55
C LEU A 188 -7.18 -9.82 -13.31
N ARG A 189 -6.37 -10.86 -13.32
CA ARG A 189 -6.34 -11.81 -12.19
C ARG A 189 -5.73 -11.19 -10.95
N HIS A 190 -6.38 -11.41 -9.83
CA HIS A 190 -5.89 -11.03 -8.50
C HIS A 190 -5.90 -12.23 -7.56
N VAL A 191 -5.02 -12.19 -6.57
CA VAL A 191 -4.95 -13.18 -5.47
C VAL A 191 -4.71 -12.46 -4.16
N GLU A 192 -5.18 -13.04 -3.06
CA GLU A 192 -4.81 -12.60 -1.72
C GLU A 192 -3.67 -13.46 -1.17
N VAL A 193 -2.73 -12.80 -0.49
CA VAL A 193 -1.56 -13.42 0.12
C VAL A 193 -1.56 -13.12 1.62
N PRO A 194 -1.37 -14.11 2.49
CA PRO A 194 -1.28 -13.85 3.92
C PRO A 194 -0.06 -12.98 4.24
N VAL A 195 -0.27 -11.92 5.03
CA VAL A 195 0.78 -11.00 5.47
C VAL A 195 0.63 -10.67 6.95
N THR A 196 1.75 -10.33 7.59
CA THR A 196 1.78 -9.96 9.00
C THR A 196 1.81 -8.44 9.17
N ILE A 197 0.95 -7.92 10.04
CA ILE A 197 0.98 -6.51 10.44
C ILE A 197 1.52 -6.40 11.86
N GLU A 198 2.62 -5.68 12.03
CA GLU A 198 3.23 -5.41 13.32
C GLU A 198 2.66 -4.12 13.94
N TYR A 199 1.89 -4.28 15.01
CA TYR A 199 1.36 -3.14 15.75
C TYR A 199 2.38 -2.66 16.78
N THR A 200 3.19 -1.65 16.39
CA THR A 200 4.13 -0.99 17.30
C THR A 200 3.43 0.09 18.13
N ARG A 201 4.00 0.50 19.27
CA ARG A 201 3.49 1.64 20.04
C ARG A 201 3.42 2.91 19.19
N TYR A 202 4.39 3.13 18.33
CA TYR A 202 4.44 4.26 17.41
C TYR A 202 3.27 4.22 16.41
N SER A 203 3.07 3.10 15.75
CA SER A 203 2.00 2.94 14.76
C SER A 203 0.60 3.02 15.39
N MET A 204 0.44 2.60 16.66
CA MET A 204 -0.82 2.75 17.39
C MET A 204 -1.10 4.20 17.80
N GLN A 205 -0.07 5.00 18.08
CA GLN A 205 -0.22 6.43 18.40
C GLN A 205 -0.49 7.29 17.16
N LYS A 206 0.17 6.97 16.03
CA LYS A 206 0.02 7.67 14.75
C LYS A 206 -1.13 7.11 13.92
N GLY A 207 -1.48 5.84 14.13
CA GLY A 207 -2.55 5.15 13.41
C GLY A 207 -3.87 5.89 13.53
N GLN A 208 -4.63 5.88 12.46
CA GLN A 208 -5.93 6.53 12.35
C GLN A 208 -6.79 6.27 13.60
N ARG A 209 -7.23 7.33 14.22
CA ARG A 209 -8.23 7.25 15.28
C ARG A 209 -9.47 6.55 14.72
N THR A 210 -10.15 5.78 15.53
CA THR A 210 -11.40 5.09 15.13
C THR A 210 -12.39 6.05 14.46
N ALA A 211 -12.39 7.34 14.88
CA ALA A 211 -13.18 8.40 14.28
C ALA A 211 -12.81 8.67 12.80
N ASP A 212 -11.52 8.63 12.43
CA ASP A 212 -11.08 8.86 11.04
C ASP A 212 -11.54 7.73 10.13
N PHE A 213 -11.60 6.50 10.67
CA PHE A 213 -12.11 5.34 9.92
C PHE A 213 -13.62 5.44 9.64
N ILE A 214 -14.39 5.95 10.61
CA ILE A 214 -15.83 6.22 10.43
C ILE A 214 -16.03 7.30 9.36
N MET A 215 -15.22 8.36 9.38
CA MET A 215 -15.26 9.42 8.36
C MET A 215 -14.99 8.88 6.97
N ILE A 216 -13.99 7.98 6.80
CA ILE A 216 -13.69 7.35 5.52
C ILE A 216 -14.88 6.52 5.01
N LEU A 217 -15.55 5.76 5.88
CA LEU A 217 -16.75 5.01 5.51
C LEU A 217 -17.89 5.93 5.09
N LEU A 218 -18.08 7.05 5.80
CA LEU A 218 -19.10 8.05 5.45
C LEU A 218 -18.78 8.73 4.13
N ASP A 219 -17.52 9.08 3.86
CA ASP A 219 -17.08 9.65 2.57
C ASP A 219 -17.31 8.68 1.41
N LEU A 220 -17.00 7.39 1.59
CA LEU A 220 -17.25 6.36 0.60
C LEU A 220 -18.75 6.18 0.32
N PHE A 221 -19.59 6.26 1.34
CA PHE A 221 -21.05 6.24 1.20
C PHE A 221 -21.59 7.47 0.47
N ALA A 222 -21.11 8.67 0.85
CA ALA A 222 -21.52 9.93 0.25
C ALA A 222 -21.14 9.99 -1.24
N GLN A 223 -19.94 9.57 -1.62
CA GLN A 223 -19.50 9.53 -3.02
C GLN A 223 -20.36 8.64 -3.91
N ARG A 224 -21.04 7.62 -3.35
CA ARG A 224 -21.94 6.75 -4.10
C ARG A 224 -23.35 7.32 -4.25
N LEU A 225 -23.80 8.16 -3.31
CA LEU A 225 -25.11 8.82 -3.39
C LEU A 225 -25.13 9.97 -4.40
N TYR A 226 -23.96 10.51 -4.76
CA TYR A 226 -23.78 11.62 -5.71
C TYR A 226 -23.34 11.17 -7.12
N ARG A 227 -23.32 9.87 -7.40
CA ARG A 227 -23.18 9.28 -8.74
C ARG A 227 -24.48 8.62 -9.17
#